data_e53b1b82fb89307c0a38779de72ee6af
#
_entry.id   e53b1b82fb89307c0a38779de72ee6af
#
_cell.length_a   1.000
_cell.length_b   1.000
_cell.length_c   1.000
_cell.angle_alpha   90.00
_cell.angle_beta   90.00
_cell.angle_gamma   90.00
#
_symmetry.space_group_name_H-M   'P 1'
#
loop_
_entity.id
_entity.type
_entity.pdbx_description
1 polymer ?
#
loop_
_entity_poly.entity_id
_entity_poly.type
_entity_poly.pdbx_seq_one_letter_code
_entity_poly.pdbx_strand_id
1 'polypeptide(L)'
;MIRKFGFITMIFATILTSCNTDKSKMKIESPKITKTEQKNDTLTKHLKTFNPELPTIGLLMYNGVLQSEVIATSDVFAKPTEDGKQLFNVISIAETETPITTEEGMHFVPDYTFENCPKLTALFVPSAYDMYAQVHNEKIVKFIKEKNKETDYVVSNCAGAQLIGKSEIADGHKIVTWIGGGKDLQKEYPNLKVQNDSLITFVEDGKFSSSNGNLASYISALSLVEKMTSLEHRKFVESYLYLDRLQNWKE
;
A
#
# COMPACT_ATOMS: atom_id res chain seq x y z
N MET A 1 70.56 -12.91 -28.52
CA MET A 1 70.40 -11.83 -29.51
C MET A 1 69.55 -10.76 -28.88
N ILE A 2 70.23 -9.71 -28.35
CA ILE A 2 69.68 -8.66 -27.47
C ILE A 2 69.33 -7.47 -28.38
N ARG A 3 68.09 -7.03 -28.38
CA ARG A 3 67.70 -5.76 -29.01
C ARG A 3 67.26 -4.77 -27.90
N LYS A 4 68.08 -3.76 -27.73
CA LYS A 4 67.83 -2.55 -26.93
C LYS A 4 66.81 -1.69 -27.69
N PHE A 5 65.78 -1.20 -26.99
CA PHE A 5 64.97 -0.07 -27.42
C PHE A 5 65.12 1.09 -26.44
N GLY A 6 65.49 2.24 -27.03
CA GLY A 6 65.84 3.46 -26.29
C GLY A 6 64.63 4.22 -25.78
N PHE A 7 64.82 4.84 -24.67
CA PHE A 7 63.91 5.81 -24.03
C PHE A 7 64.07 7.18 -24.73
N ILE A 8 63.01 7.71 -25.29
CA ILE A 8 62.93 9.12 -25.71
C ILE A 8 62.18 9.85 -24.62
N THR A 9 62.91 10.70 -23.89
CA THR A 9 62.38 11.62 -22.86
C THR A 9 61.88 12.88 -23.54
N MET A 10 60.60 13.07 -23.57
CA MET A 10 59.98 14.31 -24.09
C MET A 10 59.70 15.24 -22.92
N ILE A 11 60.46 16.32 -22.81
CA ILE A 11 60.28 17.39 -21.81
C ILE A 11 59.16 18.30 -22.31
N PHE A 12 58.00 18.28 -21.58
CA PHE A 12 56.97 19.29 -21.76
C PHE A 12 57.22 20.44 -20.76
N ALA A 13 57.53 21.60 -21.31
CA ALA A 13 57.58 22.86 -20.56
C ALA A 13 56.15 23.34 -20.30
N THR A 14 55.72 23.32 -19.04
CA THR A 14 54.43 23.91 -18.62
C THR A 14 54.59 25.40 -18.37
N ILE A 15 53.96 26.21 -19.19
CA ILE A 15 53.81 27.67 -19.01
C ILE A 15 52.71 27.85 -17.96
N LEU A 16 53.10 28.34 -16.78
CA LEU A 16 52.16 28.78 -15.75
C LEU A 16 51.68 30.21 -16.09
N THR A 17 50.48 30.31 -16.67
CA THR A 17 49.74 31.57 -16.71
C THR A 17 48.92 31.67 -15.42
N SER A 18 49.34 32.57 -14.57
CA SER A 18 48.60 33.00 -13.37
C SER A 18 47.38 33.78 -13.77
N CYS A 19 46.17 33.22 -13.73
CA CYS A 19 44.92 33.92 -13.72
C CYS A 19 44.52 34.28 -12.31
N ASN A 20 44.60 35.52 -11.98
CA ASN A 20 44.11 36.12 -10.75
C ASN A 20 42.57 36.18 -10.86
N THR A 21 41.84 35.22 -10.28
CA THR A 21 40.38 35.26 -10.24
C THR A 21 39.94 35.87 -8.92
N ASP A 22 39.39 37.03 -9.06
CA ASP A 22 38.68 37.80 -8.05
C ASP A 22 37.57 36.96 -7.40
N LYS A 23 37.70 36.67 -6.11
CA LYS A 23 36.73 35.94 -5.30
C LYS A 23 35.59 36.90 -4.91
N SER A 24 34.76 37.28 -5.87
CA SER A 24 33.42 37.80 -5.55
C SER A 24 32.60 36.66 -5.03
N LYS A 25 32.25 36.67 -3.75
CA LYS A 25 31.35 35.73 -3.10
C LYS A 25 29.99 35.77 -3.76
N MET A 26 29.72 34.88 -4.70
CA MET A 26 28.39 34.64 -5.19
C MET A 26 27.58 33.98 -4.04
N LYS A 27 26.83 34.80 -3.31
CA LYS A 27 25.79 34.32 -2.40
C LYS A 27 24.71 33.67 -3.28
N ILE A 28 24.71 32.34 -3.31
CA ILE A 28 23.55 31.59 -3.82
C ILE A 28 22.46 31.79 -2.77
N GLU A 29 21.60 32.76 -2.98
CA GLU A 29 20.34 32.84 -2.25
C GLU A 29 19.48 31.66 -2.70
N SER A 30 19.19 30.74 -1.76
CA SER A 30 18.19 29.70 -1.96
C SER A 30 16.89 30.36 -2.37
N PRO A 31 16.21 29.89 -3.43
CA PRO A 31 14.93 30.47 -3.80
C PRO A 31 13.98 30.34 -2.60
N LYS A 32 13.50 31.46 -2.09
CA LYS A 32 12.39 31.50 -1.16
C LYS A 32 11.21 30.86 -1.87
N ILE A 33 10.92 29.59 -1.50
CA ILE A 33 9.65 28.95 -1.87
C ILE A 33 8.58 29.78 -1.16
N THR A 34 8.04 30.74 -1.85
CA THR A 34 6.81 31.38 -1.45
C THR A 34 5.75 30.29 -1.51
N LYS A 35 5.27 29.83 -0.34
CA LYS A 35 4.07 29.00 -0.28
C LYS A 35 2.94 29.85 -0.87
N THR A 36 2.72 29.69 -2.17
CA THR A 36 1.48 30.13 -2.78
C THR A 36 0.44 29.16 -2.22
N GLU A 37 -0.34 29.62 -1.27
CA GLU A 37 -1.62 28.97 -0.91
C GLU A 37 -2.52 29.10 -2.15
N GLN A 38 -2.30 28.21 -3.12
CA GLN A 38 -3.31 27.96 -4.13
C GLN A 38 -4.46 27.28 -3.40
N LYS A 39 -5.54 28.03 -3.23
CA LYS A 39 -6.84 27.47 -2.89
C LYS A 39 -7.16 26.36 -3.89
N ASN A 40 -6.96 25.12 -3.46
CA ASN A 40 -7.32 23.90 -4.21
C ASN A 40 -8.83 23.64 -4.24
N ASP A 41 -9.66 24.68 -4.11
CA ASP A 41 -11.12 24.56 -4.07
C ASP A 41 -11.75 24.00 -5.35
N THR A 42 -11.02 23.98 -6.46
CA THR A 42 -11.54 23.46 -7.73
C THR A 42 -11.26 21.99 -7.97
N LEU A 43 -10.16 21.46 -7.43
CA LEU A 43 -9.84 20.03 -7.56
C LEU A 43 -10.74 19.16 -6.68
N THR A 44 -11.07 19.62 -5.49
CA THR A 44 -11.92 18.87 -4.54
C THR A 44 -13.38 18.71 -5.00
N LYS A 45 -13.87 19.59 -5.88
CA LYS A 45 -15.25 19.52 -6.40
C LYS A 45 -15.54 18.30 -7.28
N HIS A 46 -14.51 17.67 -7.82
CA HIS A 46 -14.65 16.47 -8.68
C HIS A 46 -14.24 15.18 -7.99
N LEU A 47 -13.76 15.26 -6.75
CA LEU A 47 -13.41 14.08 -5.97
C LEU A 47 -14.65 13.53 -5.27
N LYS A 48 -14.68 12.21 -5.06
CA LYS A 48 -15.75 11.57 -4.31
C LYS A 48 -15.82 12.14 -2.91
N THR A 49 -17.00 12.58 -2.49
CA THR A 49 -17.26 13.03 -1.12
C THR A 49 -17.69 11.86 -0.27
N PHE A 50 -17.31 11.88 1.02
CA PHE A 50 -17.79 10.91 1.99
C PHE A 50 -19.33 11.02 2.13
N ASN A 51 -20.01 9.90 1.98
CA ASN A 51 -21.45 9.79 2.15
C ASN A 51 -21.75 8.85 3.34
N PRO A 52 -22.28 9.35 4.46
CA PRO A 52 -22.51 8.55 5.68
C PRO A 52 -23.50 7.40 5.50
N GLU A 53 -24.32 7.43 4.43
CA GLU A 53 -25.30 6.37 4.11
C GLU A 53 -24.69 5.18 3.38
N LEU A 54 -23.42 5.30 2.91
CA LEU A 54 -22.76 4.23 2.18
C LEU A 54 -21.84 3.40 3.08
N PRO A 55 -21.71 2.09 2.81
CA PRO A 55 -20.71 1.26 3.45
C PRO A 55 -19.30 1.85 3.28
N THR A 56 -18.51 1.81 4.34
CA THR A 56 -17.17 2.40 4.35
C THR A 56 -16.10 1.32 4.39
N ILE A 57 -15.20 1.37 3.41
CA ILE A 57 -14.04 0.50 3.26
C ILE A 57 -12.82 1.27 3.77
N GLY A 58 -12.23 0.81 4.87
CA GLY A 58 -11.04 1.39 5.46
C GLY A 58 -9.77 0.68 5.03
N LEU A 59 -8.80 1.45 4.55
CA LEU A 59 -7.47 1.00 4.17
C LEU A 59 -6.49 1.42 5.25
N LEU A 60 -5.96 0.46 6.01
CA LEU A 60 -4.93 0.73 7.02
C LEU A 60 -3.63 1.17 6.31
N MET A 61 -3.08 2.30 6.74
CA MET A 61 -1.87 2.87 6.17
C MET A 61 -0.80 3.04 7.24
N TYR A 62 0.44 2.75 6.88
CA TYR A 62 1.63 3.00 7.69
C TYR A 62 2.87 3.11 6.78
N ASN A 63 3.94 3.70 7.27
CA ASN A 63 5.19 3.80 6.49
C ASN A 63 5.70 2.42 6.10
N GLY A 64 6.11 2.25 4.85
CA GLY A 64 6.55 0.98 4.28
C GLY A 64 5.42 0.10 3.77
N VAL A 65 4.16 0.54 3.81
CA VAL A 65 3.03 -0.23 3.24
C VAL A 65 3.25 -0.51 1.75
N LEU A 66 2.93 -1.72 1.30
CA LEU A 66 2.96 -2.07 -0.12
C LEU A 66 1.82 -1.36 -0.86
N GLN A 67 2.17 -0.45 -1.76
CA GLN A 67 1.17 0.35 -2.49
C GLN A 67 0.24 -0.52 -3.35
N SER A 68 0.73 -1.62 -3.94
CA SER A 68 -0.08 -2.51 -4.77
C SER A 68 -1.32 -3.05 -4.03
N GLU A 69 -1.20 -3.33 -2.73
CA GLU A 69 -2.29 -3.85 -1.91
C GLU A 69 -3.32 -2.77 -1.55
N VAL A 70 -2.85 -1.55 -1.35
CA VAL A 70 -3.71 -0.38 -1.14
C VAL A 70 -4.46 -0.02 -2.43
N ILE A 71 -3.73 0.06 -3.55
CA ILE A 71 -4.29 0.42 -4.86
C ILE A 71 -5.30 -0.63 -5.33
N ALA A 72 -4.99 -1.93 -5.20
CA ALA A 72 -5.92 -3.01 -5.58
C ALA A 72 -7.28 -2.86 -4.88
N THR A 73 -7.26 -2.60 -3.58
CA THR A 73 -8.49 -2.42 -2.80
C THR A 73 -9.24 -1.15 -3.21
N SER A 74 -8.52 -0.02 -3.33
CA SER A 74 -9.14 1.25 -3.72
C SER A 74 -9.70 1.19 -5.14
N ASP A 75 -8.98 0.58 -6.08
CA ASP A 75 -9.44 0.41 -7.46
C ASP A 75 -10.76 -0.35 -7.55
N VAL A 76 -10.89 -1.45 -6.83
CA VAL A 76 -12.09 -2.28 -6.86
C VAL A 76 -13.28 -1.55 -6.25
N PHE A 77 -13.14 -1.06 -5.02
CA PHE A 77 -14.27 -0.46 -4.28
C PHE A 77 -14.62 0.95 -4.72
N ALA A 78 -13.71 1.65 -5.39
CA ALA A 78 -13.99 2.98 -5.93
C ALA A 78 -14.80 2.96 -7.24
N LYS A 79 -15.00 1.80 -7.87
CA LYS A 79 -15.80 1.74 -9.11
C LYS A 79 -17.28 1.92 -8.81
N PRO A 80 -17.95 2.85 -9.51
CA PRO A 80 -19.41 3.00 -9.43
C PRO A 80 -20.10 1.87 -10.18
N THR A 81 -21.42 1.83 -10.09
CA THR A 81 -22.25 1.05 -11.01
C THR A 81 -22.12 1.57 -12.46
N GLU A 82 -22.58 0.82 -13.44
CA GLU A 82 -22.54 1.23 -14.86
C GLU A 82 -23.23 2.58 -15.11
N ASP A 83 -24.30 2.89 -14.36
CA ASP A 83 -25.01 4.17 -14.40
C ASP A 83 -24.35 5.29 -13.55
N GLY A 84 -23.17 5.02 -13.00
CA GLY A 84 -22.35 6.02 -12.30
C GLY A 84 -22.68 6.23 -10.82
N LYS A 85 -23.52 5.38 -10.21
CA LYS A 85 -23.86 5.49 -8.78
C LYS A 85 -22.71 4.99 -7.91
N GLN A 86 -22.26 5.82 -6.94
CA GLN A 86 -21.31 5.42 -5.92
C GLN A 86 -21.93 4.36 -4.99
N LEU A 87 -21.16 3.30 -4.69
CA LEU A 87 -21.58 2.21 -3.82
C LEU A 87 -20.90 2.22 -2.47
N PHE A 88 -19.69 2.75 -2.37
CA PHE A 88 -18.86 2.71 -1.16
C PHE A 88 -18.15 4.03 -0.92
N ASN A 89 -17.87 4.33 0.35
CA ASN A 89 -16.75 5.19 0.71
C ASN A 89 -15.49 4.32 0.74
N VAL A 90 -14.41 4.82 0.18
CA VAL A 90 -13.07 4.22 0.31
C VAL A 90 -12.18 5.26 0.96
N ILE A 91 -11.65 4.93 2.13
CA ILE A 91 -10.86 5.87 2.94
C ILE A 91 -9.55 5.24 3.39
N SER A 92 -8.51 6.04 3.42
CA SER A 92 -7.20 5.70 3.98
C SER A 92 -7.11 6.16 5.43
N ILE A 93 -6.54 5.30 6.30
CA ILE A 93 -6.53 5.53 7.75
C ILE A 93 -5.13 5.25 8.28
N ALA A 94 -4.53 6.20 9.00
CA ALA A 94 -3.22 6.04 9.61
C ALA A 94 -3.20 6.46 11.08
N GLU A 95 -2.08 6.26 11.75
CA GLU A 95 -1.93 6.67 13.16
C GLU A 95 -2.04 8.19 13.32
N THR A 96 -1.53 8.95 12.36
CA THR A 96 -1.49 10.43 12.35
C THR A 96 -1.83 10.98 10.96
N GLU A 97 -2.02 12.28 10.85
CA GLU A 97 -2.21 13.00 9.58
C GLU A 97 -0.93 13.16 8.74
N THR A 98 0.21 12.70 9.27
CA THR A 98 1.50 12.77 8.57
C THR A 98 1.45 11.93 7.29
N PRO A 99 1.96 12.44 6.15
CA PRO A 99 2.02 11.65 4.94
C PRO A 99 2.76 10.33 5.13
N ILE A 100 2.19 9.27 4.60
CA ILE A 100 2.75 7.92 4.60
C ILE A 100 3.63 7.75 3.37
N THR A 101 4.82 7.20 3.54
CA THR A 101 5.68 6.77 2.43
C THR A 101 5.52 5.27 2.25
N THR A 102 5.13 4.84 1.04
CA THR A 102 5.03 3.41 0.71
C THR A 102 6.41 2.77 0.54
N GLU A 103 6.46 1.45 0.48
CA GLU A 103 7.70 0.71 0.20
C GLU A 103 8.33 1.15 -1.13
N GLU A 104 7.50 1.44 -2.13
CA GLU A 104 7.93 1.87 -3.46
C GLU A 104 8.25 3.38 -3.54
N GLY A 105 8.13 4.11 -2.43
CA GLY A 105 8.52 5.52 -2.31
C GLY A 105 7.45 6.54 -2.68
N MET A 106 6.20 6.14 -2.91
CA MET A 106 5.11 7.10 -3.10
C MET A 106 4.61 7.65 -1.75
N HIS A 107 4.08 8.87 -1.78
CA HIS A 107 3.55 9.53 -0.60
C HIS A 107 2.02 9.62 -0.68
N PHE A 108 1.35 9.19 0.39
CA PHE A 108 -0.09 9.30 0.57
C PHE A 108 -0.41 10.14 1.81
N VAL A 109 -1.36 11.03 1.70
CA VAL A 109 -1.93 11.73 2.84
C VAL A 109 -3.16 10.93 3.30
N PRO A 110 -3.21 10.44 4.54
CA PRO A 110 -4.36 9.70 5.03
C PRO A 110 -5.62 10.59 5.10
N ASP A 111 -6.78 10.01 4.81
CA ASP A 111 -8.06 10.71 4.94
C ASP A 111 -8.46 10.88 6.41
N TYR A 112 -8.13 9.89 7.25
CA TYR A 112 -8.48 9.83 8.67
C TYR A 112 -7.33 9.30 9.51
N THR A 113 -7.35 9.65 10.80
CA THR A 113 -6.48 9.04 11.81
C THR A 113 -7.20 7.93 12.58
N PHE A 114 -6.47 7.17 13.40
CA PHE A 114 -7.09 6.18 14.30
C PHE A 114 -8.11 6.80 15.24
N GLU A 115 -7.92 8.08 15.62
CA GLU A 115 -8.78 8.78 16.59
C GLU A 115 -10.10 9.24 15.98
N ASN A 116 -10.09 9.70 14.73
CA ASN A 116 -11.26 10.26 14.06
C ASN A 116 -11.85 9.36 12.97
N CYS A 117 -11.38 8.11 12.88
CA CYS A 117 -11.84 7.11 11.92
C CYS A 117 -13.34 6.83 12.09
N PRO A 118 -14.15 7.00 11.03
CA PRO A 118 -15.57 6.69 11.10
C PRO A 118 -15.82 5.18 11.29
N LYS A 119 -17.09 4.79 11.47
CA LYS A 119 -17.46 3.38 11.46
C LYS A 119 -17.12 2.75 10.12
N LEU A 120 -16.48 1.59 10.15
CA LEU A 120 -16.10 0.83 8.97
C LEU A 120 -17.04 -0.36 8.77
N THR A 121 -17.34 -0.66 7.52
CA THR A 121 -17.97 -1.93 7.12
C THR A 121 -16.91 -3.00 6.89
N ALA A 122 -15.78 -2.62 6.28
CA ALA A 122 -14.64 -3.50 6.09
C ALA A 122 -13.33 -2.80 6.44
N LEU A 123 -12.40 -3.54 7.05
CA LEU A 123 -11.02 -3.10 7.30
C LEU A 123 -10.07 -3.95 6.46
N PHE A 124 -9.29 -3.32 5.60
CA PHE A 124 -8.19 -3.92 4.87
C PHE A 124 -6.86 -3.66 5.58
N VAL A 125 -6.12 -4.75 5.83
CA VAL A 125 -4.83 -4.75 6.52
C VAL A 125 -3.77 -5.21 5.51
N PRO A 126 -3.11 -4.27 4.83
CA PRO A 126 -2.04 -4.55 3.87
C PRO A 126 -0.74 -4.95 4.58
N SER A 127 0.28 -5.26 3.80
CA SER A 127 1.61 -5.63 4.27
C SER A 127 2.66 -4.55 4.03
N ALA A 128 3.86 -4.81 4.58
CA ALA A 128 5.14 -4.20 4.23
C ALA A 128 6.17 -5.32 4.05
N TYR A 129 7.32 -5.04 3.43
CA TYR A 129 8.43 -6.02 3.41
C TYR A 129 8.99 -6.25 4.81
N ASP A 130 9.15 -5.20 5.59
CA ASP A 130 9.50 -5.30 7.01
C ASP A 130 8.29 -4.98 7.88
N MET A 131 7.71 -6.03 8.46
CA MET A 131 6.56 -5.91 9.36
C MET A 131 6.95 -5.68 10.82
N TYR A 132 8.25 -5.71 11.15
CA TYR A 132 8.69 -5.64 12.55
C TYR A 132 8.15 -4.41 13.27
N ALA A 133 8.32 -3.23 12.68
CA ALA A 133 7.84 -1.98 13.26
C ALA A 133 6.32 -1.98 13.46
N GLN A 134 5.59 -2.58 12.52
CA GLN A 134 4.12 -2.56 12.50
C GLN A 134 3.54 -3.50 13.57
N VAL A 135 4.07 -4.72 13.68
CA VAL A 135 3.59 -5.68 14.70
C VAL A 135 3.97 -5.30 16.13
N HIS A 136 4.99 -4.45 16.29
CA HIS A 136 5.40 -3.89 17.58
C HIS A 136 4.78 -2.50 17.87
N ASN A 137 4.01 -1.94 16.94
CA ASN A 137 3.25 -0.72 17.17
C ASN A 137 1.93 -1.04 17.88
N GLU A 138 1.89 -0.85 19.19
CA GLU A 138 0.70 -1.12 20.02
C GLU A 138 -0.55 -0.34 19.57
N LYS A 139 -0.38 0.84 18.97
CA LYS A 139 -1.51 1.65 18.48
C LYS A 139 -2.14 1.01 17.24
N ILE A 140 -1.35 0.47 16.31
CA ILE A 140 -1.85 -0.27 15.16
C ILE A 140 -2.61 -1.52 15.62
N VAL A 141 -1.99 -2.32 16.50
CA VAL A 141 -2.60 -3.55 17.02
C VAL A 141 -3.92 -3.25 17.76
N LYS A 142 -3.91 -2.21 18.61
CA LYS A 142 -5.11 -1.75 19.33
C LYS A 142 -6.20 -1.30 18.37
N PHE A 143 -5.87 -0.49 17.38
CA PHE A 143 -6.82 -0.03 16.36
C PHE A 143 -7.50 -1.20 15.63
N ILE A 144 -6.73 -2.21 15.20
CA ILE A 144 -7.26 -3.40 14.55
C ILE A 144 -8.21 -4.16 15.51
N LYS A 145 -7.82 -4.35 16.77
CA LYS A 145 -8.66 -5.01 17.79
C LYS A 145 -10.00 -4.28 18.01
N GLU A 146 -9.94 -2.96 18.08
CA GLU A 146 -11.14 -2.13 18.31
C GLU A 146 -12.05 -2.13 17.09
N LYS A 147 -11.49 -1.91 15.89
CA LYS A 147 -12.28 -1.90 14.65
C LYS A 147 -12.87 -3.27 14.34
N ASN A 148 -12.19 -4.36 14.66
CA ASN A 148 -12.76 -5.71 14.51
C ASN A 148 -14.10 -5.90 15.24
N LYS A 149 -14.35 -5.19 16.33
CA LYS A 149 -15.61 -5.33 17.10
C LYS A 149 -16.83 -4.77 16.35
N GLU A 150 -16.62 -3.82 15.46
CA GLU A 150 -17.68 -3.06 14.80
C GLU A 150 -17.72 -3.27 13.26
N THR A 151 -16.68 -3.88 12.66
CA THR A 151 -16.64 -4.19 11.23
C THR A 151 -17.31 -5.52 10.92
N ASP A 152 -17.97 -5.58 9.75
CA ASP A 152 -18.55 -6.82 9.24
C ASP A 152 -17.49 -7.72 8.58
N TYR A 153 -16.42 -7.11 8.04
CA TYR A 153 -15.35 -7.81 7.32
C TYR A 153 -13.96 -7.29 7.71
N VAL A 154 -13.00 -8.21 7.81
CA VAL A 154 -11.57 -7.92 7.97
C VAL A 154 -10.80 -8.68 6.92
N VAL A 155 -10.03 -7.99 6.12
CA VAL A 155 -9.25 -8.55 5.01
C VAL A 155 -7.77 -8.28 5.23
N SER A 156 -6.94 -9.32 5.22
CA SER A 156 -5.49 -9.15 5.24
C SER A 156 -4.86 -9.59 3.93
N ASN A 157 -3.82 -8.89 3.51
CA ASN A 157 -3.04 -9.25 2.35
C ASN A 157 -1.59 -9.52 2.74
N CYS A 158 -0.98 -10.55 2.15
CA CYS A 158 0.43 -10.88 2.34
C CYS A 158 0.84 -10.95 3.83
N ALA A 159 1.90 -10.26 4.22
CA ALA A 159 2.40 -10.19 5.60
C ALA A 159 1.49 -9.37 6.55
N GLY A 160 0.44 -8.71 6.05
CA GLY A 160 -0.61 -8.13 6.89
C GLY A 160 -1.27 -9.17 7.81
N ALA A 161 -1.20 -10.46 7.45
CA ALA A 161 -1.59 -11.58 8.31
C ALA A 161 -0.86 -11.61 9.67
N GLN A 162 0.35 -11.06 9.78
CA GLN A 162 1.06 -10.94 11.05
C GLN A 162 0.36 -9.96 12.00
N LEU A 163 -0.18 -8.86 11.49
CA LEU A 163 -0.98 -7.92 12.29
C LEU A 163 -2.29 -8.57 12.77
N ILE A 164 -2.91 -9.41 11.94
CA ILE A 164 -4.09 -10.20 12.33
C ILE A 164 -3.72 -11.19 13.45
N GLY A 165 -2.61 -11.92 13.31
CA GLY A 165 -2.12 -12.81 14.36
C GLY A 165 -1.78 -12.06 15.64
N LYS A 166 -1.04 -10.95 15.55
CA LYS A 166 -0.67 -10.12 16.71
C LYS A 166 -1.88 -9.52 17.42
N SER A 167 -2.92 -9.21 16.68
CA SER A 167 -4.17 -8.70 17.26
C SER A 167 -5.09 -9.79 17.81
N GLU A 168 -4.81 -11.07 17.60
CA GLU A 168 -5.57 -12.22 18.11
C GLU A 168 -7.05 -12.24 17.70
N ILE A 169 -7.43 -11.44 16.70
CA ILE A 169 -8.84 -11.27 16.30
C ILE A 169 -9.37 -12.43 15.46
N ALA A 170 -8.49 -13.22 14.83
CA ALA A 170 -8.84 -14.33 13.97
C ALA A 170 -8.37 -15.70 14.54
N ASP A 171 -8.20 -15.80 15.85
CA ASP A 171 -7.88 -17.06 16.51
C ASP A 171 -8.91 -18.14 16.16
N GLY A 172 -8.42 -19.31 15.76
CA GLY A 172 -9.26 -20.43 15.31
C GLY A 172 -9.77 -20.31 13.87
N HIS A 173 -9.51 -19.22 13.17
CA HIS A 173 -9.89 -19.01 11.75
C HIS A 173 -8.77 -19.38 10.78
N LYS A 174 -9.19 -19.74 9.57
CA LYS A 174 -8.26 -19.98 8.45
C LYS A 174 -7.70 -18.67 7.94
N ILE A 175 -6.42 -18.67 7.60
CA ILE A 175 -5.72 -17.51 7.03
C ILE A 175 -4.64 -17.99 6.05
N VAL A 176 -4.37 -17.21 5.02
CA VAL A 176 -3.20 -17.37 4.14
C VAL A 176 -2.36 -16.09 4.19
N THR A 177 -1.07 -16.21 3.92
CA THR A 177 -0.11 -15.12 3.92
C THR A 177 0.75 -15.15 2.65
N TRP A 178 1.86 -14.40 2.58
CA TRP A 178 2.77 -14.42 1.42
C TRP A 178 3.31 -15.83 1.17
N ILE A 179 3.65 -16.11 -0.09
CA ILE A 179 4.21 -17.42 -0.48
C ILE A 179 5.56 -17.63 0.21
N GLY A 180 5.66 -18.71 0.97
CA GLY A 180 6.83 -19.08 1.76
C GLY A 180 6.75 -18.65 3.23
N GLY A 181 5.79 -17.81 3.63
CA GLY A 181 5.69 -17.30 5.00
C GLY A 181 4.77 -18.08 5.93
N GLY A 182 3.97 -19.00 5.41
CA GLY A 182 2.94 -19.68 6.20
C GLY A 182 3.47 -20.46 7.39
N LYS A 183 4.64 -21.10 7.27
CA LYS A 183 5.25 -21.85 8.38
C LYS A 183 5.67 -20.94 9.53
N ASP A 184 6.25 -19.78 9.21
CA ASP A 184 6.71 -18.82 10.21
C ASP A 184 5.51 -18.18 10.89
N LEU A 185 4.49 -17.77 10.11
CA LEU A 185 3.24 -17.24 10.64
C LEU A 185 2.56 -18.23 11.59
N GLN A 186 2.45 -19.52 11.21
CA GLN A 186 1.84 -20.55 12.07
C GLN A 186 2.64 -20.79 13.35
N LYS A 187 3.97 -20.69 13.29
CA LYS A 187 4.83 -20.84 14.46
C LYS A 187 4.69 -19.66 15.42
N GLU A 188 4.62 -18.46 14.89
CA GLU A 188 4.54 -17.22 15.68
C GLU A 188 3.13 -17.00 16.28
N TYR A 189 2.09 -17.37 15.52
CA TYR A 189 0.69 -17.24 15.93
C TYR A 189 -0.02 -18.62 15.88
N PRO A 190 0.21 -19.49 16.86
CA PRO A 190 -0.22 -20.89 16.83
C PRO A 190 -1.75 -21.08 16.84
N ASN A 191 -2.49 -20.07 17.28
CA ASN A 191 -3.97 -20.12 17.30
C ASN A 191 -4.60 -19.88 15.92
N LEU A 192 -3.87 -19.34 14.95
CA LEU A 192 -4.34 -19.23 13.58
C LEU A 192 -4.35 -20.62 12.91
N LYS A 193 -5.24 -20.82 11.94
CA LYS A 193 -5.22 -22.00 11.06
C LYS A 193 -4.62 -21.62 9.71
N VAL A 194 -3.29 -21.49 9.67
CA VAL A 194 -2.57 -21.04 8.48
C VAL A 194 -2.67 -22.10 7.38
N GLN A 195 -3.12 -21.67 6.20
CA GLN A 195 -3.28 -22.51 5.03
C GLN A 195 -1.97 -22.60 4.24
N ASN A 196 -1.85 -23.61 3.37
CA ASN A 196 -0.69 -23.78 2.51
C ASN A 196 -0.61 -22.67 1.46
N ASP A 197 0.25 -21.70 1.70
CA ASP A 197 0.46 -20.50 0.89
C ASP A 197 0.99 -20.76 -0.54
N SER A 198 1.58 -21.94 -0.77
CA SER A 198 2.06 -22.35 -2.10
C SER A 198 0.94 -22.92 -2.99
N LEU A 199 -0.20 -23.28 -2.41
CA LEU A 199 -1.34 -23.90 -3.12
C LEU A 199 -2.59 -23.03 -3.07
N ILE A 200 -2.72 -22.21 -2.05
CA ILE A 200 -3.92 -21.43 -1.76
C ILE A 200 -3.57 -19.94 -1.83
N THR A 201 -4.18 -19.26 -2.77
CA THR A 201 -3.97 -17.82 -2.99
C THR A 201 -4.90 -16.95 -2.16
N PHE A 202 -6.09 -17.44 -1.85
CA PHE A 202 -7.13 -16.72 -1.14
C PHE A 202 -7.90 -17.65 -0.21
N VAL A 203 -8.24 -17.16 0.97
CA VAL A 203 -9.05 -17.84 1.98
C VAL A 203 -10.13 -16.90 2.50
N GLU A 204 -11.33 -17.44 2.69
CA GLU A 204 -12.41 -16.81 3.43
C GLU A 204 -12.85 -17.75 4.56
N ASP A 205 -13.00 -17.20 5.77
CA ASP A 205 -13.50 -17.92 6.95
C ASP A 205 -14.28 -16.97 7.87
N GLY A 206 -15.60 -17.02 7.79
CA GLY A 206 -16.50 -16.13 8.51
C GLY A 206 -16.40 -14.68 8.02
N LYS A 207 -16.03 -13.76 8.92
CA LYS A 207 -15.80 -12.35 8.57
C LYS A 207 -14.37 -12.06 8.09
N PHE A 208 -13.48 -13.03 8.18
CA PHE A 208 -12.07 -12.88 7.83
C PHE A 208 -11.82 -13.41 6.43
N SER A 209 -11.06 -12.66 5.67
CA SER A 209 -10.49 -13.15 4.42
C SER A 209 -9.04 -12.71 4.27
N SER A 210 -8.27 -13.47 3.50
CA SER A 210 -6.85 -13.21 3.32
C SER A 210 -6.36 -13.67 1.95
N SER A 211 -5.33 -13.01 1.43
CA SER A 211 -4.66 -13.38 0.18
C SER A 211 -3.13 -13.37 0.31
N ASN A 212 -2.44 -13.92 -0.70
CA ASN A 212 -0.98 -13.84 -0.76
C ASN A 212 -0.44 -12.41 -0.97
N GLY A 213 -1.29 -11.43 -1.23
CA GLY A 213 -0.90 -10.03 -1.42
C GLY A 213 -0.48 -9.68 -2.85
N ASN A 214 0.12 -8.50 -3.03
CA ASN A 214 0.44 -7.94 -4.34
C ASN A 214 -0.78 -7.99 -5.28
N LEU A 215 -0.65 -8.58 -6.48
CA LEU A 215 -1.78 -8.72 -7.42
C LEU A 215 -2.91 -9.64 -6.90
N ALA A 216 -2.61 -10.57 -5.97
CA ALA A 216 -3.65 -11.38 -5.34
C ALA A 216 -4.58 -10.55 -4.43
N SER A 217 -4.21 -9.32 -4.09
CA SER A 217 -5.07 -8.38 -3.37
C SER A 217 -6.31 -7.97 -4.18
N TYR A 218 -6.23 -8.03 -5.51
CA TYR A 218 -7.44 -7.87 -6.35
C TYR A 218 -8.43 -9.02 -6.12
N ILE A 219 -7.94 -10.25 -5.88
CA ILE A 219 -8.82 -11.40 -5.62
C ILE A 219 -9.60 -11.18 -4.32
N SER A 220 -8.92 -10.77 -3.24
CA SER A 220 -9.58 -10.51 -1.96
C SER A 220 -10.58 -9.35 -2.04
N ALA A 221 -10.23 -8.28 -2.77
CA ALA A 221 -11.11 -7.13 -2.97
C ALA A 221 -12.32 -7.49 -3.85
N LEU A 222 -12.11 -8.22 -4.96
CA LEU A 222 -13.16 -8.67 -5.88
C LEU A 222 -14.11 -9.67 -5.22
N SER A 223 -13.59 -10.60 -4.40
CA SER A 223 -14.41 -11.53 -3.63
C SER A 223 -15.33 -10.78 -2.66
N LEU A 224 -14.79 -9.78 -1.95
CA LEU A 224 -15.58 -9.01 -1.01
C LEU A 224 -16.57 -8.07 -1.72
N VAL A 225 -16.20 -7.43 -2.84
CA VAL A 225 -17.16 -6.58 -3.57
C VAL A 225 -18.31 -7.41 -4.13
N GLU A 226 -18.06 -8.63 -4.62
CA GLU A 226 -19.14 -9.55 -5.03
C GLU A 226 -20.10 -9.84 -3.87
N LYS A 227 -19.55 -10.17 -2.70
CA LYS A 227 -20.32 -10.49 -1.50
C LYS A 227 -21.16 -9.32 -1.00
N MET A 228 -20.65 -8.10 -1.12
CA MET A 228 -21.36 -6.87 -0.70
C MET A 228 -22.30 -6.31 -1.75
N THR A 229 -22.20 -6.75 -3.01
CA THR A 229 -23.02 -6.27 -4.12
C THR A 229 -23.62 -7.40 -4.93
N SER A 230 -22.96 -7.80 -6.03
CA SER A 230 -23.36 -8.93 -6.88
C SER A 230 -22.19 -9.43 -7.75
N LEU A 231 -22.37 -10.65 -8.30
CA LEU A 231 -21.47 -11.19 -9.32
C LEU A 231 -21.40 -10.29 -10.57
N GLU A 232 -22.50 -9.65 -10.95
CA GLU A 232 -22.55 -8.76 -12.10
C GLU A 232 -21.67 -7.53 -11.88
N HIS A 233 -21.77 -6.90 -10.70
CA HIS A 233 -20.93 -5.76 -10.38
C HIS A 233 -19.43 -6.16 -10.29
N ARG A 234 -19.10 -7.31 -9.70
CA ARG A 234 -17.74 -7.83 -9.73
C ARG A 234 -17.20 -7.96 -11.16
N LYS A 235 -17.96 -8.59 -12.06
CA LYS A 235 -17.57 -8.75 -13.47
C LYS A 235 -17.42 -7.40 -14.19
N PHE A 236 -18.30 -6.45 -13.90
CA PHE A 236 -18.15 -5.08 -14.40
C PHE A 236 -16.83 -4.46 -13.95
N VAL A 237 -16.47 -4.58 -12.66
CA VAL A 237 -15.20 -4.08 -12.11
C VAL A 237 -14.00 -4.77 -12.75
N GLU A 238 -14.02 -6.09 -12.89
CA GLU A 238 -12.96 -6.87 -13.56
C GLU A 238 -12.73 -6.40 -14.99
N SER A 239 -13.80 -6.22 -15.76
CA SER A 239 -13.76 -5.73 -17.14
C SER A 239 -13.29 -4.28 -17.22
N TYR A 240 -13.77 -3.42 -16.31
CA TYR A 240 -13.38 -2.01 -16.25
C TYR A 240 -11.87 -1.83 -15.98
N LEU A 241 -11.31 -2.69 -15.13
CA LEU A 241 -9.89 -2.71 -14.78
C LEU A 241 -9.03 -3.53 -15.73
N TYR A 242 -9.63 -4.15 -16.76
CA TYR A 242 -8.98 -5.06 -17.70
C TYR A 242 -8.30 -6.27 -17.05
N LEU A 243 -8.75 -6.68 -15.85
CA LEU A 243 -8.14 -7.80 -15.12
C LEU A 243 -8.32 -9.13 -15.84
N ASP A 244 -9.42 -9.30 -16.58
CA ASP A 244 -9.72 -10.43 -17.43
C ASP A 244 -8.69 -10.63 -18.57
N ARG A 245 -7.98 -9.54 -18.96
CA ARG A 245 -6.96 -9.57 -20.02
C ARG A 245 -5.56 -9.91 -19.52
N LEU A 246 -5.31 -9.85 -18.21
CA LEU A 246 -3.97 -10.11 -17.67
C LEU A 246 -3.52 -11.56 -17.88
N GLN A 247 -4.43 -12.52 -18.03
CA GLN A 247 -4.12 -13.92 -18.27
C GLN A 247 -3.70 -14.19 -19.72
N ASN A 248 -4.21 -13.40 -20.66
CA ASN A 248 -4.09 -13.63 -22.11
C ASN A 248 -3.36 -12.47 -22.83
N TRP A 249 -2.51 -11.73 -22.13
CA TRP A 249 -1.85 -10.54 -22.72
C TRP A 249 -0.79 -10.85 -23.78
N LYS A 250 -0.42 -12.13 -23.93
CA LYS A 250 0.56 -12.60 -24.93
C LYS A 250 -0.10 -13.23 -26.16
N GLU A 251 -1.41 -13.35 -26.19
CA GLU A 251 -2.17 -13.93 -27.30
C GLU A 251 -2.66 -12.80 -28.29
#